data_8e707ffe63b5d506cf50ebf3c495f2de
#
_entry.id   8e707ffe63b5d506cf50ebf3c495f2de
#
_cell.length_a   1.000
_cell.length_b   1.000
_cell.length_c   1.000
_cell.angle_alpha   90.00
_cell.angle_beta   90.00
_cell.angle_gamma   90.00
#
_symmetry.space_group_name_H-M   'P 1'
#
loop_
_entity.id
_entity.type
_entity.pdbx_description
1 polymer ?
#
loop_
_entity_poly.entity_id
_entity_poly.type
_entity_poly.pdbx_seq_one_letter_code
_entity_poly.pdbx_strand_id
1 'polypeptide(L)'
;MIKICTVYFEDDWSSYTPDYVGKLYRSLLKNSTIPFEFICISDTDVEADIVLPYNHYSDIKKHWHKLKYFSPHFANQKPGDEIIIMDIDQVITGNIDDLIGYPVLDNQFISYGTWWPRKIKVNGGFYKFKSGQFDYIWNDFALNPAYWQSHYYENGDVHYRYYGEQNYVNWKLYEKGVKVIETPKEWLGKYTDNKKDMVEMNKMYSKISNTDYMILDDVNEKIKVVHFNGVNNTIHKYKENFIEKYWG
;
A
#
# COMPACT_ATOMS: atom_id res chain seq x y z
N MET A 1 -0.29 -12.24 15.87
CA MET A 1 -1.29 -11.13 15.78
C MET A 1 -1.16 -10.50 14.41
N ILE A 2 -2.27 -9.96 13.86
CA ILE A 2 -2.21 -9.18 12.61
C ILE A 2 -2.05 -7.69 12.96
N LYS A 3 -1.08 -7.03 12.33
CA LYS A 3 -0.86 -5.59 12.43
C LYS A 3 -1.07 -4.98 11.06
N ILE A 4 -2.03 -4.06 10.95
CA ILE A 4 -2.27 -3.29 9.73
C ILE A 4 -1.63 -1.93 9.89
N CYS A 5 -0.69 -1.63 9.04
CA CYS A 5 0.23 -0.52 9.15
C CYS A 5 0.07 0.44 7.99
N THR A 6 0.12 1.73 8.26
CA THR A 6 0.07 2.77 7.22
C THR A 6 0.99 3.93 7.56
N VAL A 7 1.12 4.86 6.62
CA VAL A 7 1.89 6.09 6.79
C VAL A 7 1.04 7.26 6.29
N TYR A 8 0.93 8.27 7.10
CA TYR A 8 0.38 9.57 6.74
C TYR A 8 1.42 10.65 7.00
N PHE A 9 1.48 11.62 6.13
CA PHE A 9 2.30 12.81 6.27
C PHE A 9 1.60 13.99 5.61
N GLU A 10 1.73 15.16 6.22
CA GLU A 10 1.29 16.41 5.59
C GLU A 10 2.28 16.79 4.48
N ASP A 11 1.75 17.11 3.31
CA ASP A 11 2.53 17.49 2.13
C ASP A 11 1.72 18.49 1.29
N ASP A 12 2.34 19.59 0.91
CA ASP A 12 1.75 20.59 0.01
C ASP A 12 1.34 20.01 -1.35
N TRP A 13 1.88 18.86 -1.70
CA TRP A 13 1.62 18.17 -2.96
C TRP A 13 0.42 17.22 -2.92
N SER A 14 0.16 16.63 -1.78
CA SER A 14 -0.94 15.71 -1.62
C SER A 14 -2.14 16.43 -1.04
N SER A 15 -3.31 16.19 -1.61
CA SER A 15 -4.57 16.67 -1.02
C SER A 15 -5.09 15.70 0.05
N TYR A 16 -4.24 14.79 0.55
CA TYR A 16 -4.62 13.88 1.62
C TYR A 16 -4.75 14.64 2.93
N THR A 17 -5.73 14.23 3.73
CA THR A 17 -5.98 14.78 5.06
C THR A 17 -5.88 13.68 6.11
N PRO A 18 -5.72 14.01 7.39
CA PRO A 18 -5.74 13.02 8.48
C PRO A 18 -6.97 12.09 8.45
N ASP A 19 -8.10 12.60 7.95
CA ASP A 19 -9.35 11.83 7.82
C ASP A 19 -9.24 10.61 6.88
N TYR A 20 -8.29 10.59 5.95
CA TYR A 20 -8.01 9.40 5.13
C TYR A 20 -7.61 8.18 5.97
N VAL A 21 -6.80 8.41 7.00
CA VAL A 21 -6.39 7.35 7.94
C VAL A 21 -7.60 6.84 8.72
N GLY A 22 -8.41 7.76 9.26
CA GLY A 22 -9.63 7.41 10.00
C GLY A 22 -10.64 6.66 9.14
N LYS A 23 -10.85 7.09 7.89
CA LYS A 23 -11.75 6.39 6.96
C LYS A 23 -11.27 5.00 6.61
N LEU A 24 -9.97 4.82 6.36
CA LEU A 24 -9.40 3.50 6.16
C LEU A 24 -9.61 2.62 7.40
N TYR A 25 -9.31 3.13 8.59
CA TYR A 25 -9.44 2.40 9.84
C TYR A 25 -10.89 1.98 10.12
N ARG A 26 -11.83 2.92 10.08
CA ARG A 26 -13.26 2.63 10.27
C ARG A 26 -13.79 1.65 9.23
N SER A 27 -13.33 1.77 7.98
CA SER A 27 -13.72 0.85 6.91
C SER A 27 -13.17 -0.56 7.14
N LEU A 28 -11.95 -0.70 7.64
CA LEU A 28 -11.37 -1.98 8.06
C LEU A 28 -12.18 -2.60 9.21
N LEU A 29 -12.49 -1.83 10.25
CA LEU A 29 -13.30 -2.29 11.39
C LEU A 29 -14.70 -2.75 10.96
N LYS A 30 -15.32 -2.03 10.04
CA LYS A 30 -16.67 -2.35 9.54
C LYS A 30 -16.71 -3.62 8.68
N ASN A 31 -15.63 -3.90 7.94
CA ASN A 31 -15.61 -4.92 6.89
C ASN A 31 -14.74 -6.13 7.23
N SER A 32 -14.16 -6.20 8.42
CA SER A 32 -13.39 -7.36 8.88
C SER A 32 -13.96 -7.94 10.16
N THR A 33 -13.99 -9.28 10.23
CA THR A 33 -14.24 -10.04 11.47
C THR A 33 -12.94 -10.53 12.11
N ILE A 34 -11.81 -10.39 11.40
CA ILE A 34 -10.49 -10.80 11.87
C ILE A 34 -9.92 -9.69 12.76
N PRO A 35 -9.53 -9.98 14.02
CA PRO A 35 -8.96 -8.97 14.88
C PRO A 35 -7.57 -8.54 14.40
N PHE A 36 -7.32 -7.25 14.43
CA PHE A 36 -6.05 -6.63 14.07
C PHE A 36 -5.74 -5.44 14.98
N GLU A 37 -4.51 -4.98 14.96
CA GLU A 37 -4.07 -3.71 15.53
C GLU A 37 -3.73 -2.76 14.38
N PHE A 38 -4.33 -1.57 14.35
CA PHE A 38 -4.11 -0.58 13.30
C PHE A 38 -3.09 0.47 13.74
N ILE A 39 -2.00 0.58 12.99
CA ILE A 39 -0.84 1.40 13.34
C ILE A 39 -0.55 2.42 12.24
N CYS A 40 -0.45 3.68 12.58
CA CYS A 40 -0.06 4.72 11.65
C CYS A 40 1.23 5.42 12.07
N ILE A 41 2.18 5.57 11.14
CA ILE A 41 3.25 6.56 11.29
C ILE A 41 2.71 7.88 10.79
N SER A 42 2.68 8.91 11.66
CA SER A 42 2.12 10.21 11.30
C SER A 42 2.90 11.35 11.94
N ASP A 43 2.90 12.50 11.27
CA ASP A 43 3.40 13.79 11.78
C ASP A 43 2.29 14.64 12.42
N THR A 44 1.06 14.16 12.41
CA THR A 44 -0.10 14.80 13.03
C THR A 44 -1.02 13.77 13.66
N ASP A 45 -2.02 14.23 14.41
CA ASP A 45 -3.01 13.37 15.04
C ASP A 45 -3.91 12.71 13.97
N VAL A 46 -4.03 11.39 14.06
CA VAL A 46 -4.86 10.56 13.19
C VAL A 46 -5.60 9.50 14.01
N GLU A 47 -6.71 9.02 13.50
CA GLU A 47 -7.47 7.94 14.13
C GLU A 47 -6.82 6.58 13.85
N ALA A 48 -6.19 5.99 14.87
CA ALA A 48 -5.54 4.69 14.84
C ALA A 48 -5.42 4.12 16.25
N ASP A 49 -5.21 2.80 16.39
CA ASP A 49 -4.93 2.20 17.71
C ASP A 49 -3.59 2.67 18.25
N ILE A 50 -2.59 2.81 17.36
CA ILE A 50 -1.25 3.30 17.71
C ILE A 50 -0.82 4.32 16.67
N VAL A 51 -0.44 5.50 17.12
CA VAL A 51 0.21 6.53 16.30
C VAL A 51 1.70 6.59 16.66
N LEU A 52 2.56 6.40 15.69
CA LEU A 52 4.01 6.46 15.83
C LEU A 52 4.55 7.73 15.17
N PRO A 53 5.60 8.37 15.73
CA PRO A 53 6.10 9.62 15.21
C PRO A 53 6.70 9.46 13.80
N TYR A 54 6.24 10.28 12.88
CA TYR A 54 6.75 10.34 11.51
C TYR A 54 8.22 10.79 11.47
N ASN A 55 8.56 11.81 12.21
CA ASN A 55 9.88 12.45 12.24
C ASN A 55 10.95 11.67 13.01
N HIS A 56 10.70 10.42 13.37
CA HIS A 56 11.66 9.59 14.09
C HIS A 56 13.04 9.51 13.42
N TYR A 57 13.07 9.57 12.06
CA TYR A 57 14.27 9.72 11.24
C TYR A 57 14.06 10.90 10.28
N SER A 58 14.72 12.03 10.53
CA SER A 58 14.52 13.29 9.79
C SER A 58 14.97 13.24 8.32
N ASP A 59 15.82 12.30 7.96
CA ASP A 59 16.35 12.10 6.61
C ASP A 59 15.47 11.17 5.73
N ILE A 60 14.48 10.50 6.34
CA ILE A 60 13.52 9.67 5.60
C ILE A 60 12.31 10.53 5.19
N LYS A 61 11.93 10.45 3.91
CA LYS A 61 10.89 11.27 3.32
C LYS A 61 9.68 10.45 2.89
N LYS A 62 8.49 11.04 3.05
CA LYS A 62 7.22 10.55 2.52
C LYS A 62 6.95 9.07 2.90
N HIS A 63 6.41 8.33 1.96
CA HIS A 63 6.06 6.92 2.11
C HIS A 63 7.25 5.96 2.35
N TRP A 64 8.49 6.43 2.22
CA TRP A 64 9.67 5.64 2.60
C TRP A 64 9.67 5.26 4.09
N HIS A 65 8.91 5.96 4.92
CA HIS A 65 8.66 5.55 6.31
C HIS A 65 8.00 4.18 6.45
N LYS A 66 7.33 3.65 5.40
CA LYS A 66 6.82 2.27 5.38
C LYS A 66 7.91 1.23 5.65
N LEU A 67 9.16 1.52 5.24
CA LEU A 67 10.26 0.60 5.44
C LEU A 67 10.59 0.34 6.91
N LYS A 68 10.21 1.23 7.84
CA LYS A 68 10.35 1.01 9.28
C LYS A 68 9.62 -0.24 9.75
N TYR A 69 8.49 -0.58 9.11
CA TYR A 69 7.71 -1.75 9.46
C TYR A 69 8.39 -3.09 9.13
N PHE A 70 9.47 -3.08 8.35
CA PHE A 70 10.31 -4.26 8.14
C PHE A 70 11.26 -4.52 9.31
N SER A 71 11.47 -3.55 10.20
CA SER A 71 12.24 -3.75 11.42
C SER A 71 11.41 -4.55 12.45
N PRO A 72 11.89 -5.71 12.92
CA PRO A 72 11.17 -6.54 13.86
C PRO A 72 11.03 -5.90 15.26
N HIS A 73 11.76 -4.83 15.51
CA HIS A 73 11.72 -4.09 16.78
C HIS A 73 10.83 -2.84 16.72
N PHE A 74 10.29 -2.53 15.55
CA PHE A 74 9.44 -1.36 15.34
C PHE A 74 7.97 -1.74 15.55
N ALA A 75 7.16 -0.80 16.05
CA ALA A 75 5.71 -0.97 16.23
C ALA A 75 5.33 -2.16 17.14
N ASN A 76 6.13 -2.44 18.18
CA ASN A 76 5.91 -3.54 19.12
C ASN A 76 5.68 -4.91 18.46
N GLN A 77 6.33 -5.14 17.31
CA GLN A 77 6.23 -6.39 16.60
C GLN A 77 6.84 -7.53 17.43
N LYS A 78 6.23 -8.71 17.28
CA LYS A 78 6.73 -9.97 17.83
C LYS A 78 7.04 -10.95 16.72
N PRO A 79 7.99 -11.86 16.89
CA PRO A 79 8.24 -12.92 15.92
C PRO A 79 6.95 -13.67 15.59
N GLY A 80 6.64 -13.81 14.30
CA GLY A 80 5.45 -14.47 13.80
C GLY A 80 4.20 -13.60 13.71
N ASP A 81 4.24 -12.32 14.15
CA ASP A 81 3.17 -11.37 13.81
C ASP A 81 3.08 -11.24 12.28
N GLU A 82 1.86 -11.15 11.77
CA GLU A 82 1.62 -10.84 10.37
C GLU A 82 1.52 -9.33 10.20
N ILE A 83 2.39 -8.78 9.38
CA ILE A 83 2.45 -7.35 9.08
C ILE A 83 1.79 -7.11 7.74
N ILE A 84 0.78 -6.26 7.73
CA ILE A 84 0.12 -5.76 6.52
C ILE A 84 0.44 -4.27 6.42
N ILE A 85 0.98 -3.83 5.30
CA ILE A 85 1.19 -2.41 5.03
C ILE A 85 0.22 -2.01 3.92
N MET A 86 -0.58 -0.97 4.16
CA MET A 86 -1.58 -0.46 3.20
C MET A 86 -1.40 1.03 2.96
N ASP A 87 -1.68 1.47 1.72
CA ASP A 87 -1.83 2.89 1.41
C ASP A 87 -3.17 3.42 1.93
N ILE A 88 -3.21 4.70 2.27
CA ILE A 88 -4.41 5.36 2.80
C ILE A 88 -5.45 5.71 1.73
N ASP A 89 -5.07 5.69 0.45
CA ASP A 89 -5.92 6.05 -0.69
C ASP A 89 -6.62 4.83 -1.30
N GLN A 90 -7.22 4.03 -0.43
CA GLN A 90 -7.95 2.82 -0.80
C GLN A 90 -9.37 2.86 -0.26
N VAL A 91 -10.34 2.43 -1.07
CA VAL A 91 -11.74 2.26 -0.67
C VAL A 91 -12.04 0.77 -0.51
N ILE A 92 -12.43 0.36 0.68
CA ILE A 92 -12.82 -1.03 0.97
C ILE A 92 -14.30 -1.17 0.64
N THR A 93 -14.62 -2.07 -0.30
CA THR A 93 -15.96 -2.17 -0.90
C THR A 93 -16.78 -3.36 -0.39
N GLY A 94 -16.28 -4.11 0.58
CA GLY A 94 -16.98 -5.24 1.16
C GLY A 94 -16.11 -6.00 2.16
N ASN A 95 -16.53 -7.21 2.53
CA ASN A 95 -15.77 -8.04 3.47
C ASN A 95 -14.34 -8.26 3.00
N ILE A 96 -13.38 -7.94 3.86
CA ILE A 96 -11.95 -7.95 3.56
C ILE A 96 -11.20 -9.12 4.24
N ASP A 97 -11.91 -10.00 4.93
CA ASP A 97 -11.32 -11.09 5.69
C ASP A 97 -10.42 -12.00 4.85
N ASP A 98 -10.80 -12.28 3.60
CA ASP A 98 -9.96 -13.09 2.71
C ASP A 98 -8.62 -12.42 2.40
N LEU A 99 -8.57 -11.08 2.33
CA LEU A 99 -7.35 -10.33 2.08
C LEU A 99 -6.50 -10.23 3.36
N ILE A 100 -7.13 -9.87 4.48
CA ILE A 100 -6.45 -9.77 5.78
C ILE A 100 -5.96 -11.15 6.23
N GLY A 101 -6.81 -12.18 6.11
CA GLY A 101 -6.50 -13.57 6.44
C GLY A 101 -5.74 -14.34 5.35
N TYR A 102 -5.36 -13.70 4.24
CA TYR A 102 -4.64 -14.39 3.16
C TYR A 102 -3.39 -15.08 3.69
N PRO A 103 -3.24 -16.41 3.50
CA PRO A 103 -2.16 -17.15 4.14
C PRO A 103 -0.79 -16.64 3.71
N VAL A 104 0.07 -16.36 4.67
CA VAL A 104 1.48 -16.04 4.45
C VAL A 104 2.35 -17.09 5.15
N LEU A 105 3.11 -17.86 4.36
CA LEU A 105 4.07 -18.83 4.87
C LEU A 105 5.42 -18.15 5.14
N ASP A 106 6.32 -18.88 5.76
CA ASP A 106 7.67 -18.39 6.01
C ASP A 106 8.39 -18.09 4.69
N ASN A 107 9.13 -16.99 4.66
CA ASN A 107 9.82 -16.48 3.47
C ASN A 107 8.90 -16.17 2.26
N GLN A 108 7.63 -15.93 2.49
CA GLN A 108 6.71 -15.44 1.47
C GLN A 108 6.41 -13.97 1.67
N PHE A 109 6.35 -13.26 0.56
CA PHE A 109 5.95 -11.86 0.50
C PHE A 109 4.73 -11.74 -0.41
N ILE A 110 3.65 -11.17 0.11
CA ILE A 110 2.38 -11.01 -0.61
C ILE A 110 2.21 -9.55 -0.98
N SER A 111 1.77 -9.29 -2.21
CA SER A 111 1.48 -7.95 -2.71
C SER A 111 0.28 -7.98 -3.63
N TYR A 112 -0.32 -6.83 -3.88
CA TYR A 112 -1.25 -6.71 -5.01
C TYR A 112 -0.54 -7.00 -6.32
N GLY A 113 -1.28 -7.49 -7.32
CA GLY A 113 -0.80 -7.53 -8.70
C GLY A 113 -0.54 -6.12 -9.23
N THR A 114 0.38 -6.01 -10.19
CA THR A 114 0.74 -4.73 -10.79
C THR A 114 -0.01 -4.49 -12.10
N TRP A 115 -0.29 -3.23 -12.40
CA TRP A 115 -0.87 -2.75 -13.66
C TRP A 115 0.17 -2.06 -14.57
N TRP A 116 1.44 -2.23 -14.26
CA TRP A 116 2.59 -1.80 -15.08
C TRP A 116 3.41 -3.01 -15.55
N PRO A 117 4.39 -2.81 -16.43
CA PRO A 117 5.24 -3.91 -16.90
C PRO A 117 5.87 -4.70 -15.76
N ARG A 118 5.87 -6.03 -15.89
CA ARG A 118 6.24 -7.00 -14.85
C ARG A 118 7.71 -7.02 -14.42
N LYS A 119 8.47 -6.01 -14.76
CA LYS A 119 9.81 -5.76 -14.23
C LYS A 119 9.78 -5.56 -12.70
N ILE A 120 8.72 -4.87 -12.22
CA ILE A 120 8.44 -4.66 -10.79
C ILE A 120 7.18 -5.45 -10.45
N LYS A 121 7.28 -6.37 -9.51
CA LYS A 121 6.19 -7.27 -9.11
C LYS A 121 5.49 -6.83 -7.82
N VAL A 122 6.09 -5.89 -7.12
CA VAL A 122 5.61 -5.37 -5.85
C VAL A 122 4.75 -4.14 -6.11
N ASN A 123 3.59 -4.09 -5.50
CA ASN A 123 2.70 -2.93 -5.52
C ASN A 123 2.67 -2.30 -4.13
N GLY A 124 3.14 -1.05 -4.02
CA GLY A 124 3.25 -0.30 -2.76
C GLY A 124 1.95 -0.12 -1.99
N GLY A 125 0.81 -0.34 -2.63
CA GLY A 125 -0.50 -0.23 -2.00
C GLY A 125 -0.82 -1.33 -1.00
N PHE A 126 -0.11 -2.47 -1.08
CA PHE A 126 -0.33 -3.58 -0.15
C PHE A 126 0.88 -4.49 -0.07
N TYR A 127 1.38 -4.70 1.14
CA TYR A 127 2.36 -5.71 1.48
C TYR A 127 1.83 -6.56 2.63
N LYS A 128 2.08 -7.88 2.58
CA LYS A 128 1.84 -8.77 3.70
C LYS A 128 3.00 -9.74 3.86
N PHE A 129 3.51 -9.85 5.09
CA PHE A 129 4.65 -10.71 5.44
C PHE A 129 4.67 -11.00 6.94
N LYS A 130 5.50 -11.96 7.36
CA LYS A 130 5.75 -12.23 8.79
C LYS A 130 6.88 -11.37 9.34
N SER A 131 6.66 -10.79 10.51
CA SER A 131 7.66 -10.01 11.23
C SER A 131 8.98 -10.79 11.41
N GLY A 132 10.10 -10.09 11.20
CA GLY A 132 11.45 -10.63 11.34
C GLY A 132 11.99 -11.40 10.14
N GLN A 133 11.19 -11.61 9.08
CA GLN A 133 11.67 -12.38 7.92
C GLN A 133 12.34 -11.53 6.84
N PHE A 134 12.06 -10.23 6.81
CA PHE A 134 12.55 -9.31 5.79
C PHE A 134 13.24 -8.08 6.39
N ASP A 135 13.85 -8.23 7.56
CA ASP A 135 14.54 -7.17 8.29
C ASP A 135 15.70 -6.54 7.51
N TYR A 136 16.32 -7.29 6.61
CA TYR A 136 17.36 -6.80 5.72
C TYR A 136 16.89 -5.64 4.82
N ILE A 137 15.57 -5.56 4.51
CA ILE A 137 15.00 -4.45 3.74
C ILE A 137 15.18 -3.14 4.53
N TRP A 138 14.85 -3.16 5.84
CA TRP A 138 15.07 -2.01 6.70
C TRP A 138 16.56 -1.79 6.97
N ASN A 139 17.28 -2.84 7.35
CA ASN A 139 18.69 -2.73 7.77
C ASN A 139 19.56 -2.12 6.68
N ASP A 140 19.41 -2.57 5.43
CA ASP A 140 20.16 -2.03 4.30
C ASP A 140 19.75 -0.58 3.94
N PHE A 141 18.44 -0.27 4.05
CA PHE A 141 17.95 1.08 3.83
C PHE A 141 18.48 2.06 4.88
N ALA A 142 18.46 1.67 6.15
CA ALA A 142 18.86 2.50 7.29
C ALA A 142 20.35 2.86 7.27
N LEU A 143 21.19 2.11 6.57
CA LEU A 143 22.61 2.44 6.39
C LEU A 143 22.84 3.70 5.54
N ASN A 144 21.97 3.95 4.56
CA ASN A 144 22.08 5.13 3.70
C ASN A 144 20.72 5.53 3.09
N PRO A 145 19.79 6.07 3.90
CA PRO A 145 18.45 6.44 3.43
C PRO A 145 18.49 7.47 2.29
N ALA A 146 19.40 8.44 2.35
CA ALA A 146 19.51 9.49 1.34
C ALA A 146 19.84 8.92 -0.04
N TYR A 147 20.77 7.96 -0.09
CA TYR A 147 21.15 7.28 -1.33
C TYR A 147 19.94 6.56 -1.96
N TRP A 148 19.25 5.71 -1.19
CA TRP A 148 18.15 4.91 -1.72
C TRP A 148 16.96 5.76 -2.18
N GLN A 149 16.66 6.84 -1.48
CA GLN A 149 15.58 7.76 -1.84
C GLN A 149 15.85 8.53 -3.15
N SER A 150 17.12 8.75 -3.51
CA SER A 150 17.53 9.41 -4.76
C SER A 150 17.78 8.42 -5.90
N HIS A 151 18.20 7.20 -5.59
CA HIS A 151 18.74 6.22 -6.54
C HIS A 151 17.84 5.98 -7.76
N TYR A 152 16.56 5.69 -7.55
CA TYR A 152 15.63 5.38 -8.64
C TYR A 152 15.23 6.62 -9.44
N TYR A 153 15.19 7.77 -8.81
CA TYR A 153 14.96 9.04 -9.49
C TYR A 153 16.13 9.43 -10.38
N GLU A 154 17.35 9.33 -9.87
CA GLU A 154 18.59 9.67 -10.59
C GLU A 154 18.85 8.71 -11.76
N ASN A 155 18.42 7.46 -11.65
CA ASN A 155 18.51 6.45 -12.70
C ASN A 155 17.35 6.51 -13.72
N GLY A 156 16.38 7.41 -13.53
CA GLY A 156 15.22 7.55 -14.42
C GLY A 156 14.16 6.45 -14.28
N ASP A 157 14.23 5.64 -13.23
CA ASP A 157 13.24 4.57 -12.96
C ASP A 157 11.91 5.15 -12.44
N VAL A 158 11.93 6.33 -11.84
CA VAL A 158 10.77 7.07 -11.36
C VAL A 158 10.82 8.54 -11.77
N HIS A 159 9.65 9.17 -11.92
CA HIS A 159 9.54 10.54 -12.41
C HIS A 159 9.69 11.61 -11.33
N TYR A 160 9.50 11.24 -10.06
CA TYR A 160 9.50 12.18 -8.95
C TYR A 160 10.50 11.75 -7.89
N ARG A 161 11.28 12.71 -7.40
CA ARG A 161 12.20 12.49 -6.29
C ARG A 161 11.45 11.99 -5.04
N TYR A 162 12.08 11.09 -4.30
CA TYR A 162 11.49 10.40 -3.14
C TYR A 162 10.33 9.43 -3.45
N TYR A 163 10.13 9.07 -4.72
CA TYR A 163 9.34 7.93 -5.13
C TYR A 163 10.29 6.75 -5.39
N GLY A 164 9.75 5.54 -5.43
CA GLY A 164 10.56 4.35 -5.74
C GLY A 164 10.75 3.40 -4.55
N GLU A 165 10.07 3.63 -3.43
CA GLU A 165 10.08 2.70 -2.29
C GLU A 165 9.70 1.28 -2.73
N GLN A 166 8.64 1.12 -3.54
CA GLN A 166 8.25 -0.18 -4.08
C GLN A 166 9.31 -0.80 -5.01
N ASN A 167 10.09 0.03 -5.74
CA ASN A 167 11.19 -0.45 -6.57
C ASN A 167 12.32 -1.00 -5.68
N TYR A 168 12.59 -0.31 -4.57
CA TYR A 168 13.57 -0.74 -3.58
C TYR A 168 13.17 -2.07 -2.94
N VAL A 169 11.94 -2.19 -2.45
CA VAL A 169 11.42 -3.44 -1.86
C VAL A 169 11.49 -4.58 -2.88
N ASN A 170 11.03 -4.34 -4.12
CA ASN A 170 11.09 -5.33 -5.19
C ASN A 170 12.53 -5.80 -5.46
N TRP A 171 13.49 -4.87 -5.51
CA TRP A 171 14.90 -5.17 -5.73
C TRP A 171 15.46 -6.03 -4.60
N LYS A 172 15.20 -5.67 -3.35
CA LYS A 172 15.67 -6.42 -2.18
C LYS A 172 15.11 -7.83 -2.10
N LEU A 173 13.84 -8.00 -2.41
CA LEU A 173 13.22 -9.33 -2.50
C LEU A 173 13.85 -10.16 -3.64
N TYR A 174 14.10 -9.54 -4.79
CA TYR A 174 14.74 -10.19 -5.92
C TYR A 174 16.18 -10.65 -5.59
N GLU A 175 17.00 -9.80 -4.96
CA GLU A 175 18.36 -10.13 -4.53
C GLU A 175 18.43 -11.36 -3.61
N LYS A 176 17.40 -11.55 -2.79
CA LYS A 176 17.28 -12.69 -1.86
C LYS A 176 16.53 -13.89 -2.44
N GLY A 177 16.12 -13.84 -3.71
CA GLY A 177 15.38 -14.91 -4.35
C GLY A 177 13.99 -15.15 -3.75
N VAL A 178 13.41 -14.14 -3.10
CA VAL A 178 12.08 -14.24 -2.47
C VAL A 178 11.00 -14.25 -3.55
N LYS A 179 10.09 -15.22 -3.44
CA LYS A 179 8.92 -15.29 -4.31
C LYS A 179 7.86 -14.30 -3.84
N VAL A 180 7.56 -13.30 -4.66
CA VAL A 180 6.38 -12.45 -4.46
C VAL A 180 5.13 -13.18 -4.93
N ILE A 181 4.13 -13.27 -4.06
CA ILE A 181 2.82 -13.86 -4.33
C ILE A 181 1.83 -12.72 -4.55
N GLU A 182 1.17 -12.73 -5.68
CA GLU A 182 0.13 -11.74 -6.00
C GLU A 182 -1.21 -12.20 -5.42
N THR A 183 -1.96 -11.26 -4.83
CA THR A 183 -3.35 -11.52 -4.43
C THR A 183 -4.22 -11.82 -5.65
N PRO A 184 -5.38 -12.50 -5.48
CA PRO A 184 -6.32 -12.70 -6.58
C PRO A 184 -6.66 -11.40 -7.30
N LYS A 185 -6.59 -11.42 -8.63
CA LYS A 185 -6.81 -10.26 -9.50
C LYS A 185 -8.17 -9.60 -9.24
N GLU A 186 -9.19 -10.39 -9.05
CA GLU A 186 -10.56 -9.94 -8.88
C GLU A 186 -10.83 -9.19 -7.57
N TRP A 187 -9.91 -9.21 -6.61
CA TRP A 187 -10.06 -8.50 -5.34
C TRP A 187 -9.69 -7.03 -5.41
N LEU A 188 -8.95 -6.64 -6.44
CA LEU A 188 -8.46 -5.28 -6.58
C LEU A 188 -9.05 -4.60 -7.81
N GLY A 189 -9.76 -3.49 -7.59
CA GLY A 189 -10.17 -2.55 -8.62
C GLY A 189 -9.21 -1.37 -8.72
N LYS A 190 -8.96 -0.91 -9.92
CA LYS A 190 -8.22 0.30 -10.19
C LYS A 190 -9.17 1.38 -10.69
N TYR A 191 -9.25 2.47 -9.91
CA TYR A 191 -10.13 3.57 -10.27
C TYR A 191 -9.64 4.38 -11.45
N THR A 192 -10.55 4.77 -12.33
CA THR A 192 -10.39 5.86 -13.29
C THR A 192 -11.74 6.53 -13.56
N ASP A 193 -11.73 7.84 -13.71
CA ASP A 193 -12.89 8.66 -14.07
C ASP A 193 -13.09 8.81 -15.59
N ASN A 194 -12.19 8.25 -16.39
CA ASN A 194 -12.14 8.44 -17.83
C ASN A 194 -12.33 7.10 -18.57
N LYS A 195 -13.50 6.97 -19.25
CA LYS A 195 -13.83 5.77 -20.03
C LYS A 195 -12.80 5.43 -21.13
N LYS A 196 -12.30 6.46 -21.81
CA LYS A 196 -11.32 6.27 -22.87
C LYS A 196 -10.02 5.74 -22.31
N ASP A 197 -9.53 6.35 -21.24
CA ASP A 197 -8.31 5.94 -20.56
C ASP A 197 -8.45 4.52 -19.99
N MET A 198 -9.60 4.17 -19.44
CA MET A 198 -9.88 2.82 -18.96
C MET A 198 -9.75 1.79 -20.08
N VAL A 199 -10.37 2.04 -21.24
CA VAL A 199 -10.33 1.11 -22.38
C VAL A 199 -8.91 0.99 -22.92
N GLU A 200 -8.20 2.10 -23.09
CA GLU A 200 -6.82 2.11 -23.59
C GLU A 200 -5.87 1.43 -22.59
N MET A 201 -6.00 1.72 -21.29
CA MET A 201 -5.19 1.10 -20.25
C MET A 201 -5.45 -0.40 -20.14
N ASN A 202 -6.70 -0.83 -20.14
CA ASN A 202 -7.02 -2.25 -20.10
C ASN A 202 -6.49 -2.98 -21.36
N LYS A 203 -6.57 -2.35 -22.54
CA LYS A 203 -5.99 -2.90 -23.77
C LYS A 203 -4.47 -3.00 -23.68
N MET A 204 -3.81 -1.98 -23.16
CA MET A 204 -2.35 -1.92 -23.03
C MET A 204 -1.84 -2.91 -21.96
N TYR A 205 -2.51 -2.98 -20.81
CA TYR A 205 -2.06 -3.76 -19.67
C TYR A 205 -2.71 -5.13 -19.52
N SER A 206 -3.72 -5.48 -20.32
CA SER A 206 -4.44 -6.76 -20.22
C SER A 206 -3.55 -8.01 -20.22
N LYS A 207 -2.39 -7.93 -20.87
CA LYS A 207 -1.41 -9.03 -20.94
C LYS A 207 -0.38 -9.03 -19.81
N ILE A 208 -0.24 -7.91 -19.12
CA ILE A 208 0.84 -7.69 -18.14
C ILE A 208 0.33 -7.29 -16.76
N SER A 209 -0.89 -6.81 -16.69
CA SER A 209 -1.52 -6.40 -15.43
C SER A 209 -2.33 -7.54 -14.81
N ASN A 210 -2.28 -7.63 -13.51
CA ASN A 210 -3.12 -8.51 -12.71
C ASN A 210 -4.43 -7.84 -12.28
N THR A 211 -4.60 -6.55 -12.56
CA THR A 211 -5.75 -5.76 -12.15
C THR A 211 -6.27 -4.96 -13.33
N ASP A 212 -7.57 -5.02 -13.58
CA ASP A 212 -8.21 -4.20 -14.60
C ASP A 212 -8.54 -2.82 -14.02
N TYR A 213 -8.42 -1.80 -14.87
CA TYR A 213 -8.99 -0.49 -14.58
C TYR A 213 -10.51 -0.59 -14.63
N MET A 214 -11.18 0.11 -13.74
CA MET A 214 -12.62 0.13 -13.66
C MET A 214 -13.17 1.55 -13.73
N ILE A 215 -14.37 1.67 -14.24
CA ILE A 215 -15.19 2.87 -14.10
C ILE A 215 -16.03 2.70 -12.85
N LEU A 216 -16.29 3.75 -12.29
CA LEU A 216 -16.86 4.12 -11.04
C LEU A 216 -18.07 3.43 -10.50
N ASP A 217 -19.01 3.15 -11.33
CA ASP A 217 -20.27 2.52 -10.90
C ASP A 217 -20.21 0.99 -10.97
N ASP A 218 -19.08 0.44 -11.40
CA ASP A 218 -18.89 -0.99 -11.67
C ASP A 218 -18.14 -1.73 -10.58
N VAL A 219 -18.38 -1.39 -9.31
CA VAL A 219 -17.84 -2.17 -8.20
C VAL A 219 -18.66 -3.45 -8.07
N ASN A 220 -18.12 -4.56 -8.58
CA ASN A 220 -18.74 -5.87 -8.42
C ASN A 220 -18.42 -6.47 -7.04
N GLU A 221 -19.18 -7.50 -6.63
CA GLU A 221 -19.09 -8.14 -5.32
C GLU A 221 -17.74 -8.83 -5.01
N LYS A 222 -16.93 -9.13 -6.04
CA LYS A 222 -15.63 -9.76 -5.87
C LYS A 222 -14.55 -8.75 -5.49
N ILE A 223 -14.72 -7.48 -5.87
CA ILE A 223 -13.77 -6.44 -5.54
C ILE A 223 -13.85 -6.15 -4.06
N LYS A 224 -12.71 -6.25 -3.39
CA LYS A 224 -12.57 -5.98 -1.96
C LYS A 224 -12.01 -4.60 -1.68
N VAL A 225 -11.15 -4.14 -2.58
CA VAL A 225 -10.46 -2.86 -2.46
C VAL A 225 -10.43 -2.16 -3.81
N VAL A 226 -10.75 -0.88 -3.83
CA VAL A 226 -10.52 0.01 -4.97
C VAL A 226 -9.35 0.92 -4.65
N HIS A 227 -8.31 0.86 -5.48
CA HIS A 227 -7.11 1.66 -5.36
C HIS A 227 -7.15 2.85 -6.32
N PHE A 228 -6.80 4.03 -5.83
CA PHE A 228 -6.77 5.27 -6.60
C PHE A 228 -5.39 5.53 -7.20
N ASN A 229 -5.33 6.29 -8.29
CA ASN A 229 -4.11 6.45 -9.07
C ASN A 229 -3.31 7.69 -8.69
N GLY A 230 -2.58 7.63 -7.59
CA GLY A 230 -1.60 8.66 -7.24
C GLY A 230 -2.21 9.99 -6.77
N VAL A 231 -1.33 10.94 -6.46
CA VAL A 231 -1.64 12.22 -5.81
C VAL A 231 -2.68 13.11 -6.51
N ASN A 232 -2.86 12.95 -7.82
CA ASN A 232 -3.83 13.76 -8.56
C ASN A 232 -5.25 13.22 -8.51
N ASN A 233 -5.42 11.96 -8.09
CA ASN A 233 -6.70 11.26 -8.01
C ASN A 233 -7.07 10.96 -6.56
N THR A 234 -7.11 11.99 -5.75
CA THR A 234 -7.54 11.89 -4.35
C THR A 234 -9.02 11.61 -4.25
N ILE A 235 -9.39 10.65 -3.42
CA ILE A 235 -10.75 10.10 -3.31
C ILE A 235 -11.81 11.20 -3.08
N HIS A 236 -11.52 12.17 -2.22
CA HIS A 236 -12.48 13.24 -1.87
C HIS A 236 -12.85 14.18 -3.03
N LYS A 237 -12.15 14.12 -4.16
CA LYS A 237 -12.51 14.89 -5.38
C LYS A 237 -13.63 14.26 -6.17
N TYR A 238 -13.95 13.00 -5.87
CA TYR A 238 -14.94 12.21 -6.60
C TYR A 238 -16.20 12.01 -5.78
N LYS A 239 -17.35 12.00 -6.45
CA LYS A 239 -18.69 11.90 -5.84
C LYS A 239 -19.45 10.70 -6.39
N GLU A 240 -18.76 9.62 -6.63
CA GLU A 240 -19.39 8.42 -7.16
C GLU A 240 -20.11 7.64 -6.07
N ASN A 241 -21.20 7.00 -6.44
CA ASN A 241 -22.07 6.26 -5.52
C ASN A 241 -21.33 5.26 -4.66
N PHE A 242 -20.30 4.58 -5.20
CA PHE A 242 -19.53 3.62 -4.42
C PHE A 242 -18.63 4.30 -3.39
N ILE A 243 -18.10 5.48 -3.69
CA ILE A 243 -17.30 6.26 -2.73
C ILE A 243 -18.18 6.72 -1.58
N GLU A 244 -19.35 7.30 -1.89
CA GLU A 244 -20.32 7.70 -0.84
C GLU A 244 -20.75 6.51 0.02
N LYS A 245 -20.92 5.35 -0.59
CA LYS A 245 -21.36 4.13 0.10
C LYS A 245 -20.28 3.51 0.99
N TYR A 246 -19.02 3.50 0.55
CA TYR A 246 -17.97 2.68 1.16
C TYR A 246 -16.85 3.48 1.81
N TRP A 247 -16.69 4.76 1.48
CA TRP A 247 -15.61 5.60 1.98
C TRP A 247 -16.13 6.66 2.98
N GLY A 248 -16.95 6.26 3.93
CA GLY A 248 -17.56 7.11 4.93
C GLY A 248 -17.09 6.86 6.35
#